data_e67a1c7b66a59d1f4bf87c773c9e2772
#
_entry.id   e67a1c7b66a59d1f4bf87c773c9e2772
#
_cell.length_a   1.000
_cell.length_b   1.000
_cell.length_c   1.000
_cell.angle_alpha   90.00
_cell.angle_beta   90.00
_cell.angle_gamma   90.00
#
_symmetry.space_group_name_H-M   'P 1'
#
loop_
_entity.id
_entity.type
_entity.pdbx_description
1 polymer ?
#
loop_
_entity_poly.entity_id
_entity_poly.type
_entity_poly.pdbx_seq_one_letter_code
_entity_poly.pdbx_strand_id
1 'polypeptide(L)'
;MAEAVNVSPMGGEQRADGAAQKLLVIDTTYTMEAIKVRGIEDSVTCRDLDGFFSHVWSVHPVATLTTSKEWTAPVGKPVHYGLNDRHTFVEGKIGRFPKLRRLFVPNFLLAQLGLMWWLFRLIRRERIAVIRAGDPLYTGLVSWALARLTGIPFVVRVGGNHDKFHEETGQPMMPRLFRRRSVEKRVERFVFRRADLVAGANQDNLNFALANGAVHDRATVFRYGNLIDRRHFVAPASRDGGADACARLGVEPGRFLLYIGRLEPVKRPQDVVRVLGHLHGQGHRLKALFLGDGTMKAEMAALGEDLGVGADMIFAGSVDQGILAQLIPQCAAVVSPHTGRALSEAALGGAPIAAYDIDWQGELIKSQVTGELVPYGDAPALAEATARFVSDKAYAERMGEAARAAALEMLDPDMLDEHERSMYRKLLAKSR
;
A
#
# COMPACT_ATOMS: atom_id res chain seq x y z
N MET A 1 -27.06 47.81 10.56
CA MET A 1 -27.91 46.67 10.87
C MET A 1 -27.60 45.62 9.81
N ALA A 2 -26.77 44.65 10.15
CA ALA A 2 -26.45 43.52 9.30
C ALA A 2 -26.93 42.25 10.04
N GLU A 3 -27.89 41.56 9.45
CA GLU A 3 -28.45 40.32 9.98
C GLU A 3 -27.40 39.22 9.92
N ALA A 4 -27.15 38.61 11.06
CA ALA A 4 -26.37 37.40 11.19
C ALA A 4 -27.20 36.21 10.73
N VAL A 5 -26.80 35.58 9.64
CA VAL A 5 -27.34 34.28 9.19
C VAL A 5 -26.79 33.20 10.12
N ASN A 6 -27.67 32.68 10.95
CA ASN A 6 -27.43 31.60 11.89
C ASN A 6 -27.46 30.30 11.12
N VAL A 7 -26.27 29.70 10.80
CA VAL A 7 -26.16 28.37 10.23
C VAL A 7 -26.16 27.38 11.39
N SER A 8 -27.31 26.76 11.63
CA SER A 8 -27.42 25.61 12.53
C SER A 8 -26.59 24.43 12.01
N PRO A 9 -25.89 23.69 12.89
CA PRO A 9 -25.22 22.46 12.48
C PRO A 9 -26.29 21.39 12.20
N MET A 10 -26.48 21.09 10.93
CA MET A 10 -27.21 19.88 10.54
C MET A 10 -26.37 18.68 10.83
N GLY A 11 -26.79 17.87 11.76
CA GLY A 11 -26.19 16.59 11.76
C GLY A 11 -26.30 15.64 12.78
N GLY A 12 -27.04 15.54 13.60
CA GLY A 12 -27.19 14.38 14.47
C GLY A 12 -28.41 13.56 14.10
N GLU A 13 -28.29 12.67 13.13
CA GLU A 13 -29.28 11.56 13.06
C GLU A 13 -28.84 10.53 12.07
N GLN A 14 -28.18 9.48 12.58
CA GLN A 14 -28.38 8.06 12.25
C GLN A 14 -27.39 7.18 13.02
N ARG A 15 -27.40 7.29 14.35
CA ARG A 15 -26.99 6.16 15.20
C ARG A 15 -28.21 5.25 15.34
N ALA A 16 -28.49 4.46 14.29
CA ALA A 16 -29.50 3.43 14.36
C ALA A 16 -28.83 2.07 14.64
N ASP A 17 -29.20 1.52 15.77
CA ASP A 17 -29.31 0.09 16.08
C ASP A 17 -28.39 -0.88 15.33
N GLY A 18 -27.22 -1.18 15.91
CA GLY A 18 -26.45 -2.37 15.62
C GLY A 18 -25.53 -2.64 16.77
N ALA A 19 -25.59 -3.84 17.37
CA ALA A 19 -24.57 -4.27 18.32
C ALA A 19 -23.19 -3.92 17.77
N ALA A 20 -22.37 -3.25 18.56
CA ALA A 20 -21.04 -2.77 18.18
C ALA A 20 -20.24 -3.88 17.45
N GLN A 21 -20.08 -3.77 16.13
CA GLN A 21 -19.42 -4.80 15.32
C GLN A 21 -17.93 -4.82 15.62
N LYS A 22 -17.33 -6.00 15.65
CA LYS A 22 -15.89 -6.17 15.84
C LYS A 22 -15.28 -6.92 14.67
N LEU A 23 -14.05 -6.54 14.29
CA LEU A 23 -13.32 -7.10 13.15
C LEU A 23 -12.08 -7.87 13.64
N LEU A 24 -11.84 -9.05 13.06
CA LEU A 24 -10.57 -9.76 13.14
C LEU A 24 -9.85 -9.67 11.80
N VAL A 25 -8.66 -9.12 11.79
CA VAL A 25 -7.78 -9.07 10.62
C VAL A 25 -6.61 -10.01 10.82
N ILE A 26 -6.41 -10.96 9.91
CA ILE A 26 -5.27 -11.88 9.89
C ILE A 26 -4.39 -11.49 8.68
N ASP A 27 -3.24 -10.90 8.94
CA ASP A 27 -2.43 -10.20 7.95
C ASP A 27 -0.94 -10.38 8.24
N THR A 28 -0.12 -10.50 7.21
CA THR A 28 1.34 -10.66 7.32
C THR A 28 2.13 -9.41 6.83
N THR A 29 1.44 -8.30 6.61
CA THR A 29 2.03 -7.09 6.02
C THR A 29 2.97 -6.36 6.99
N TYR A 30 2.57 -6.23 8.25
CA TYR A 30 3.33 -5.47 9.25
C TYR A 30 3.60 -6.28 10.51
N THR A 31 4.82 -6.17 11.05
CA THR A 31 5.15 -6.58 12.42
C THR A 31 5.11 -5.37 13.34
N MET A 32 5.01 -5.59 14.66
CA MET A 32 5.03 -4.48 15.64
C MET A 32 6.34 -3.68 15.58
N GLU A 33 7.46 -4.37 15.33
CA GLU A 33 8.74 -3.72 15.07
C GLU A 33 8.66 -2.77 13.87
N ALA A 34 8.13 -3.23 12.74
CA ALA A 34 7.98 -2.40 11.54
C ALA A 34 7.04 -1.20 11.77
N ILE A 35 5.95 -1.40 12.51
CA ILE A 35 4.99 -0.35 12.87
C ILE A 35 5.70 0.74 13.69
N LYS A 36 6.42 0.34 14.74
CA LYS A 36 7.10 1.29 15.66
C LYS A 36 8.28 2.00 15.00
N VAL A 37 9.15 1.26 14.29
CA VAL A 37 10.34 1.84 13.65
C VAL A 37 9.97 2.82 12.53
N ARG A 38 8.87 2.56 11.81
CA ARG A 38 8.45 3.39 10.67
C ARG A 38 7.39 4.45 11.03
N GLY A 39 6.85 4.44 12.25
CA GLY A 39 5.77 5.35 12.64
C GLY A 39 4.49 5.19 11.81
N ILE A 40 4.13 3.95 11.44
CA ILE A 40 2.99 3.66 10.55
C ILE A 40 1.80 3.05 11.30
N GLU A 41 1.54 3.48 12.51
CA GLU A 41 0.41 2.99 13.32
C GLU A 41 -0.93 3.21 12.60
N ASP A 42 -1.08 4.34 11.93
CA ASP A 42 -2.29 4.71 11.17
C ASP A 42 -2.63 3.67 10.08
N SER A 43 -1.63 3.01 9.50
CA SER A 43 -1.85 1.91 8.52
C SER A 43 -2.56 0.68 9.11
N VAL A 44 -2.63 0.58 10.42
CA VAL A 44 -3.33 -0.50 11.13
C VAL A 44 -4.61 0.01 11.79
N THR A 45 -4.57 1.23 12.35
CA THR A 45 -5.70 1.79 13.10
C THR A 45 -6.81 2.33 12.20
N CYS A 46 -6.53 2.67 10.94
CA CYS A 46 -7.57 3.01 9.95
C CYS A 46 -8.53 1.84 9.64
N ARG A 47 -8.23 0.63 10.09
CA ARG A 47 -9.04 -0.57 9.84
C ARG A 47 -10.39 -0.56 10.57
N ASP A 48 -10.60 0.32 11.52
CA ASP A 48 -11.89 0.49 12.20
C ASP A 48 -12.91 1.27 11.36
N LEU A 49 -12.47 1.84 10.23
CA LEU A 49 -13.30 2.62 9.29
C LEU A 49 -14.03 3.75 10.03
N ASP A 50 -13.27 4.56 10.74
CA ASP A 50 -13.76 5.69 11.54
C ASP A 50 -14.83 5.28 12.57
N GLY A 51 -14.55 4.18 13.27
CA GLY A 51 -15.40 3.66 14.34
C GLY A 51 -16.59 2.82 13.88
N PHE A 52 -16.67 2.46 12.60
CA PHE A 52 -17.66 1.47 12.12
C PHE A 52 -17.48 0.13 12.83
N PHE A 53 -16.23 -0.30 13.04
CA PHE A 53 -15.91 -1.38 13.93
C PHE A 53 -15.53 -0.83 15.32
N SER A 54 -16.24 -1.24 16.34
CA SER A 54 -15.99 -0.82 17.72
C SER A 54 -14.65 -1.33 18.26
N HIS A 55 -14.14 -2.43 17.72
CA HIS A 55 -12.82 -2.95 18.03
C HIS A 55 -12.26 -3.78 16.88
N VAL A 56 -10.97 -3.62 16.60
CA VAL A 56 -10.23 -4.37 15.59
C VAL A 56 -9.08 -5.14 16.23
N TRP A 57 -9.08 -6.44 15.99
CA TRP A 57 -7.97 -7.32 16.32
C TRP A 57 -7.15 -7.56 15.06
N SER A 58 -5.92 -7.05 15.02
CA SER A 58 -4.98 -7.29 13.92
C SER A 58 -3.96 -8.34 14.34
N VAL A 59 -3.86 -9.44 13.61
CA VAL A 59 -3.05 -10.61 13.97
C VAL A 59 -2.07 -10.93 12.85
N HIS A 60 -0.77 -10.85 13.17
CA HIS A 60 0.29 -11.38 12.32
C HIS A 60 0.66 -12.79 12.78
N PRO A 61 0.25 -13.87 12.10
CA PRO A 61 0.35 -15.23 12.63
C PRO A 61 1.79 -15.73 12.78
N VAL A 62 2.72 -15.18 12.00
CA VAL A 62 4.12 -15.62 11.90
C VAL A 62 5.11 -14.46 12.00
N ALA A 63 4.80 -13.44 12.78
CA ALA A 63 5.60 -12.20 12.89
C ALA A 63 7.09 -12.45 13.13
N THR A 64 7.43 -13.43 13.93
CA THR A 64 8.83 -13.77 14.27
C THR A 64 9.66 -14.38 13.14
N LEU A 65 9.09 -14.59 11.93
CA LEU A 65 9.87 -14.86 10.72
C LEU A 65 10.56 -13.62 10.15
N THR A 66 9.98 -12.44 10.41
CA THR A 66 10.38 -11.17 9.80
C THR A 66 10.84 -10.13 10.82
N THR A 67 10.62 -10.38 12.11
CA THR A 67 11.05 -9.51 13.22
C THR A 67 12.47 -9.86 13.66
N SER A 68 13.25 -8.86 14.08
CA SER A 68 14.59 -9.09 14.63
C SER A 68 14.54 -9.87 15.95
N LYS A 69 15.62 -10.60 16.25
CA LYS A 69 15.70 -11.39 17.50
C LYS A 69 15.74 -10.52 18.76
N GLU A 70 16.15 -9.28 18.61
CA GLU A 70 16.20 -8.30 19.70
C GLU A 70 14.82 -7.79 20.07
N TRP A 71 13.91 -7.73 19.10
CA TRP A 71 12.56 -7.26 19.28
C TRP A 71 11.65 -8.27 19.99
N THR A 72 11.67 -9.53 19.55
CA THR A 72 10.81 -10.56 20.12
C THR A 72 11.38 -11.96 19.97
N ALA A 73 11.21 -12.80 21.01
CA ALA A 73 11.64 -14.18 20.95
C ALA A 73 10.81 -14.98 19.92
N PRO A 74 11.47 -15.83 19.09
CA PRO A 74 10.81 -16.56 18.01
C PRO A 74 9.88 -17.68 18.49
N VAL A 75 10.01 -18.09 19.76
CA VAL A 75 9.29 -19.23 20.36
C VAL A 75 8.56 -18.77 21.62
N GLY A 76 7.33 -19.26 21.84
CA GLY A 76 6.55 -18.96 23.03
C GLY A 76 5.06 -18.76 22.76
N LYS A 77 4.41 -17.97 23.60
CA LYS A 77 3.03 -17.53 23.43
C LYS A 77 2.96 -16.32 22.51
N PRO A 78 1.82 -16.09 21.81
CA PRO A 78 1.58 -14.84 21.10
C PRO A 78 1.72 -13.63 22.04
N VAL A 79 2.21 -12.51 21.49
CA VAL A 79 2.36 -11.24 22.21
C VAL A 79 1.26 -10.29 21.76
N HIS A 80 0.70 -9.56 22.73
CA HIS A 80 -0.40 -8.63 22.51
C HIS A 80 0.06 -7.20 22.78
N TYR A 81 -0.33 -6.28 21.89
CA TYR A 81 -0.02 -4.86 21.98
C TYR A 81 -1.33 -4.07 21.82
N GLY A 82 -1.68 -3.24 22.82
CA GLY A 82 -2.70 -2.21 22.64
C GLY A 82 -2.12 -1.07 21.81
N LEU A 83 -2.72 -0.76 20.66
CA LEU A 83 -2.36 0.41 19.88
C LEU A 83 -3.16 1.63 20.36
N ASN A 84 -4.44 1.45 20.58
CA ASN A 84 -5.35 2.41 21.19
C ASN A 84 -6.58 1.67 21.77
N ASP A 85 -7.58 2.39 22.24
CA ASP A 85 -8.77 1.80 22.88
C ASP A 85 -9.58 0.88 21.95
N ARG A 86 -9.46 1.05 20.64
CA ARG A 86 -10.19 0.28 19.61
C ARG A 86 -9.33 -0.71 18.85
N HIS A 87 -8.01 -0.77 19.09
CA HIS A 87 -7.12 -1.61 18.29
C HIS A 87 -6.16 -2.42 19.16
N THR A 88 -6.20 -3.73 18.95
CA THR A 88 -5.23 -4.67 19.54
C THR A 88 -4.44 -5.35 18.42
N PHE A 89 -3.12 -5.30 18.52
CA PHE A 89 -2.23 -6.01 17.61
C PHE A 89 -1.68 -7.26 18.29
N VAL A 90 -1.63 -8.37 17.57
CA VAL A 90 -1.18 -9.67 18.10
C VAL A 90 -0.11 -10.27 17.19
N GLU A 91 1.03 -10.59 17.76
CA GLU A 91 2.11 -11.29 17.06
C GLU A 91 2.14 -12.78 17.45
N GLY A 92 1.87 -13.62 16.46
CA GLY A 92 2.09 -15.06 16.54
C GLY A 92 3.58 -15.42 16.50
N LYS A 93 3.89 -16.65 16.88
CA LYS A 93 5.24 -17.21 16.98
C LYS A 93 5.45 -18.33 15.98
N ILE A 94 6.69 -18.54 15.55
CA ILE A 94 7.07 -19.67 14.69
C ILE A 94 7.32 -20.97 15.45
N GLY A 95 7.31 -20.94 16.76
CA GLY A 95 7.41 -22.12 17.59
C GLY A 95 6.67 -21.95 18.92
N ARG A 96 6.16 -23.04 19.48
CA ARG A 96 5.43 -23.05 20.75
C ARG A 96 6.34 -23.28 21.95
N PHE A 97 7.22 -24.26 21.84
CA PHE A 97 8.01 -24.76 22.98
C PHE A 97 9.52 -24.59 22.70
N PRO A 98 10.28 -23.93 23.62
CA PRO A 98 11.74 -23.78 23.48
C PRO A 98 12.48 -25.12 23.40
N LYS A 99 12.03 -26.12 24.14
CA LYS A 99 12.62 -27.48 24.14
C LYS A 99 12.51 -28.19 22.79
N LEU A 100 11.50 -27.84 21.96
CA LEU A 100 11.28 -28.38 20.63
C LEU A 100 11.94 -27.54 19.52
N ARG A 101 12.86 -26.64 19.83
CA ARG A 101 13.49 -25.73 18.86
C ARG A 101 14.20 -26.47 17.71
N ARG A 102 14.73 -27.68 17.97
CA ARG A 102 15.37 -28.52 16.93
C ARG A 102 14.36 -29.20 16.00
N LEU A 103 13.11 -29.36 16.42
CA LEU A 103 12.02 -29.94 15.67
C LEU A 103 11.14 -28.81 15.10
N PHE A 104 11.66 -28.10 14.08
CA PHE A 104 11.02 -26.89 13.57
C PHE A 104 9.57 -27.13 13.12
N VAL A 105 9.32 -28.12 12.26
CA VAL A 105 7.98 -28.36 11.67
C VAL A 105 6.93 -28.70 12.73
N PRO A 106 7.10 -29.69 13.60
CA PRO A 106 6.10 -29.95 14.64
C PRO A 106 5.96 -28.80 15.63
N ASN A 107 7.01 -28.09 15.98
CA ASN A 107 6.92 -26.93 16.88
C ASN A 107 6.16 -25.76 16.23
N PHE A 108 6.36 -25.54 14.93
CA PHE A 108 5.60 -24.58 14.13
C PHE A 108 4.11 -24.95 14.10
N LEU A 109 3.78 -26.20 13.77
CA LEU A 109 2.39 -26.66 13.74
C LEU A 109 1.70 -26.48 15.10
N LEU A 110 2.39 -26.82 16.21
CA LEU A 110 1.86 -26.61 17.57
C LEU A 110 1.64 -25.11 17.88
N ALA A 111 2.51 -24.23 17.40
CA ALA A 111 2.33 -22.79 17.55
C ALA A 111 1.09 -22.30 16.80
N GLN A 112 0.93 -22.72 15.52
CA GLN A 112 -0.20 -22.32 14.70
C GLN A 112 -1.54 -22.90 15.18
N LEU A 113 -1.57 -24.16 15.58
CA LEU A 113 -2.76 -24.77 16.18
C LEU A 113 -3.14 -24.07 17.49
N GLY A 114 -2.16 -23.72 18.33
CA GLY A 114 -2.38 -22.95 19.54
C GLY A 114 -2.92 -21.54 19.25
N LEU A 115 -2.41 -20.87 18.21
CA LEU A 115 -2.92 -19.57 17.76
C LEU A 115 -4.35 -19.70 17.24
N MET A 116 -4.63 -20.69 16.38
CA MET A 116 -5.99 -20.94 15.86
C MET A 116 -7.00 -21.22 16.98
N TRP A 117 -6.63 -22.03 17.96
CA TRP A 117 -7.48 -22.29 19.12
C TRP A 117 -7.76 -21.02 19.94
N TRP A 118 -6.73 -20.20 20.14
CA TRP A 118 -6.89 -18.91 20.82
C TRP A 118 -7.79 -17.96 20.02
N LEU A 119 -7.61 -17.85 18.68
CA LEU A 119 -8.45 -17.05 17.80
C LEU A 119 -9.90 -17.53 17.80
N PHE A 120 -10.13 -18.84 17.73
CA PHE A 120 -11.49 -19.41 17.86
C PHE A 120 -12.18 -18.96 19.15
N ARG A 121 -11.47 -19.03 20.29
CA ARG A 121 -12.00 -18.57 21.57
C ARG A 121 -12.22 -17.06 21.60
N LEU A 122 -11.32 -16.29 21.02
CA LEU A 122 -11.43 -14.85 20.88
C LEU A 122 -12.69 -14.47 20.10
N ILE A 123 -12.91 -15.07 18.94
CA ILE A 123 -14.09 -14.83 18.09
C ILE A 123 -15.38 -15.03 18.89
N ARG A 124 -15.45 -16.13 19.65
CA ARG A 124 -16.63 -16.45 20.47
C ARG A 124 -16.81 -15.49 21.64
N ARG A 125 -15.73 -15.19 22.37
CA ARG A 125 -15.76 -14.32 23.56
C ARG A 125 -16.08 -12.87 23.19
N GLU A 126 -15.42 -12.35 22.17
CA GLU A 126 -15.54 -10.95 21.75
C GLU A 126 -16.70 -10.72 20.77
N ARG A 127 -17.40 -11.78 20.36
CA ARG A 127 -18.48 -11.72 19.35
C ARG A 127 -18.02 -11.03 18.08
N ILE A 128 -16.86 -11.45 17.52
CA ILE A 128 -16.34 -10.92 16.28
C ILE A 128 -17.34 -11.18 15.16
N ALA A 129 -17.62 -10.15 14.36
CA ALA A 129 -18.63 -10.21 13.32
C ALA A 129 -18.08 -10.63 11.96
N VAL A 130 -16.81 -10.30 11.67
CA VAL A 130 -16.17 -10.56 10.37
C VAL A 130 -14.70 -10.93 10.59
N ILE A 131 -14.20 -11.87 9.79
CA ILE A 131 -12.76 -12.15 9.64
C ILE A 131 -12.29 -11.56 8.31
N ARG A 132 -11.15 -10.85 8.30
CA ARG A 132 -10.48 -10.35 7.09
C ARG A 132 -9.10 -10.98 6.97
N ALA A 133 -8.86 -11.71 5.88
CA ALA A 133 -7.55 -12.23 5.48
C ALA A 133 -6.79 -11.18 4.68
N GLY A 134 -5.49 -11.01 4.91
CA GLY A 134 -4.61 -10.11 4.18
C GLY A 134 -4.09 -10.68 2.86
N ASP A 135 -4.20 -12.00 2.65
CA ASP A 135 -3.80 -12.70 1.43
C ASP A 135 -4.67 -13.94 1.19
N PRO A 136 -4.77 -14.45 -0.06
CA PRO A 136 -5.55 -15.64 -0.36
C PRO A 136 -4.83 -16.98 -0.04
N LEU A 137 -3.59 -16.94 0.44
CA LEU A 137 -2.77 -18.12 0.71
C LEU A 137 -2.90 -18.55 2.18
N TYR A 138 -1.85 -18.28 2.96
CA TYR A 138 -1.81 -18.76 4.34
C TYR A 138 -2.88 -18.10 5.23
N THR A 139 -2.99 -16.78 5.19
CA THR A 139 -4.00 -16.07 6.01
C THR A 139 -5.42 -16.37 5.53
N GLY A 140 -5.59 -16.57 4.22
CA GLY A 140 -6.85 -17.01 3.62
C GLY A 140 -7.30 -18.39 4.11
N LEU A 141 -6.39 -19.38 4.16
CA LEU A 141 -6.68 -20.71 4.69
C LEU A 141 -7.05 -20.68 6.18
N VAL A 142 -6.29 -19.92 6.99
CA VAL A 142 -6.57 -19.75 8.43
C VAL A 142 -7.93 -19.10 8.64
N SER A 143 -8.22 -18.04 7.90
CA SER A 143 -9.50 -17.31 7.96
C SER A 143 -10.67 -18.19 7.54
N TRP A 144 -10.55 -18.94 6.44
CA TRP A 144 -11.55 -19.90 6.01
C TRP A 144 -11.84 -20.97 7.09
N ALA A 145 -10.80 -21.55 7.68
CA ALA A 145 -10.96 -22.55 8.71
C ALA A 145 -11.69 -21.99 9.94
N LEU A 146 -11.31 -20.80 10.41
CA LEU A 146 -11.98 -20.12 11.52
C LEU A 146 -13.43 -19.77 11.17
N ALA A 147 -13.68 -19.22 9.98
CA ALA A 147 -15.04 -18.92 9.48
C ALA A 147 -15.92 -20.17 9.48
N ARG A 148 -15.37 -21.30 8.99
CA ARG A 148 -16.08 -22.58 8.93
C ARG A 148 -16.42 -23.14 10.33
N LEU A 149 -15.54 -22.91 11.31
CA LEU A 149 -15.72 -23.37 12.70
C LEU A 149 -16.67 -22.46 13.50
N THR A 150 -16.75 -21.19 13.17
CA THR A 150 -17.49 -20.18 13.95
C THR A 150 -18.81 -19.75 13.31
N GLY A 151 -18.98 -20.00 12.00
CA GLY A 151 -20.17 -19.58 11.23
C GLY A 151 -20.17 -18.10 10.86
N ILE A 152 -19.07 -17.36 11.06
CA ILE A 152 -19.01 -15.94 10.70
C ILE A 152 -18.42 -15.76 9.30
N PRO A 153 -18.79 -14.70 8.57
CA PRO A 153 -18.29 -14.44 7.23
C PRO A 153 -16.82 -14.07 7.22
N PHE A 154 -16.11 -14.40 6.12
CA PHE A 154 -14.75 -13.96 5.91
C PHE A 154 -14.54 -13.26 4.58
N VAL A 155 -13.70 -12.24 4.63
CA VAL A 155 -13.28 -11.38 3.53
C VAL A 155 -11.83 -11.69 3.19
N VAL A 156 -11.50 -11.75 1.90
CA VAL A 156 -10.10 -11.88 1.45
C VAL A 156 -9.68 -10.57 0.80
N ARG A 157 -8.66 -9.92 1.35
CA ARG A 157 -8.02 -8.78 0.73
C ARG A 157 -6.87 -9.23 -0.15
N VAL A 158 -6.79 -8.70 -1.35
CA VAL A 158 -5.77 -9.04 -2.35
C VAL A 158 -4.90 -7.82 -2.57
N GLY A 159 -3.70 -7.86 -1.99
CA GLY A 159 -2.74 -6.74 -2.01
C GLY A 159 -1.69 -6.83 -3.11
N GLY A 160 -1.70 -7.89 -3.93
CA GLY A 160 -0.75 -8.09 -5.02
C GLY A 160 -1.21 -9.14 -6.02
N ASN A 161 -0.73 -9.03 -7.24
CA ASN A 161 -0.96 -10.00 -8.30
C ASN A 161 0.14 -11.07 -8.26
N HIS A 162 -0.17 -12.24 -7.72
CA HIS A 162 0.79 -13.33 -7.53
C HIS A 162 1.22 -13.98 -8.86
N ASP A 163 0.42 -13.88 -9.91
CA ASP A 163 0.80 -14.37 -11.24
C ASP A 163 1.88 -13.49 -11.84
N LYS A 164 1.70 -12.16 -11.83
CA LYS A 164 2.72 -11.21 -12.25
C LYS A 164 4.01 -11.33 -11.43
N PHE A 165 3.89 -11.46 -10.10
CA PHE A 165 5.05 -11.69 -9.25
C PHE A 165 5.84 -12.94 -9.67
N HIS A 166 5.13 -14.03 -9.98
CA HIS A 166 5.76 -15.27 -10.44
C HIS A 166 6.38 -15.11 -11.83
N GLU A 167 5.73 -14.42 -12.76
CA GLU A 167 6.26 -14.13 -14.09
C GLU A 167 7.57 -13.32 -14.02
N GLU A 168 7.65 -12.35 -13.12
CA GLU A 168 8.83 -11.50 -12.94
C GLU A 168 9.99 -12.19 -12.22
N THR A 169 9.69 -13.02 -11.21
CA THR A 169 10.71 -13.56 -10.31
C THR A 169 11.00 -15.05 -10.50
N GLY A 170 10.14 -15.77 -11.21
CA GLY A 170 10.17 -17.24 -11.29
C GLY A 170 9.83 -17.95 -9.98
N GLN A 171 9.52 -17.22 -8.90
CA GLN A 171 9.31 -17.76 -7.56
C GLN A 171 7.82 -17.78 -7.18
N PRO A 172 7.36 -18.74 -6.37
CA PRO A 172 6.07 -18.63 -5.73
C PRO A 172 6.07 -17.49 -4.70
N MET A 173 4.89 -16.92 -4.39
CA MET A 173 4.74 -15.81 -3.46
C MET A 173 5.18 -16.17 -2.03
N MET A 174 4.93 -17.42 -1.61
CA MET A 174 5.30 -17.92 -0.28
C MET A 174 6.16 -19.20 -0.39
N PRO A 175 7.42 -19.12 -0.89
CA PRO A 175 8.24 -20.29 -1.23
C PRO A 175 8.56 -21.19 -0.03
N ARG A 176 8.52 -20.64 1.20
CA ARG A 176 8.73 -21.42 2.44
C ARG A 176 7.53 -22.31 2.81
N LEU A 177 6.32 -21.95 2.35
CA LEU A 177 5.09 -22.70 2.63
C LEU A 177 4.62 -23.49 1.40
N PHE A 178 4.72 -22.88 0.23
CA PHE A 178 4.27 -23.45 -1.04
C PHE A 178 5.44 -23.49 -2.02
N ARG A 179 6.03 -24.65 -2.21
CA ARG A 179 7.24 -24.81 -3.05
C ARG A 179 7.02 -24.59 -4.55
N ARG A 180 5.76 -24.56 -5.01
CA ARG A 180 5.38 -24.47 -6.42
C ARG A 180 4.21 -23.53 -6.61
N ARG A 181 4.26 -22.69 -7.63
CA ARG A 181 3.16 -21.78 -8.00
C ARG A 181 1.84 -22.54 -8.27
N SER A 182 1.92 -23.73 -8.86
CA SER A 182 0.72 -24.57 -9.11
C SER A 182 -0.02 -24.99 -7.84
N VAL A 183 0.69 -25.12 -6.71
CA VAL A 183 0.06 -25.40 -5.41
C VAL A 183 -0.60 -24.15 -4.87
N GLU A 184 0.07 -23.00 -4.95
CA GLU A 184 -0.52 -21.71 -4.56
C GLU A 184 -1.80 -21.44 -5.35
N LYS A 185 -1.80 -21.62 -6.69
CA LYS A 185 -3.00 -21.46 -7.53
C LYS A 185 -4.18 -22.33 -7.10
N ARG A 186 -3.92 -23.54 -6.63
CA ARG A 186 -4.98 -24.40 -6.08
C ARG A 186 -5.53 -23.86 -4.77
N VAL A 187 -4.66 -23.35 -3.91
CA VAL A 187 -5.06 -22.74 -2.63
C VAL A 187 -5.83 -21.44 -2.88
N GLU A 188 -5.33 -20.54 -3.73
CA GLU A 188 -6.01 -19.31 -4.14
C GLU A 188 -7.41 -19.58 -4.65
N ARG A 189 -7.54 -20.52 -5.62
CA ARG A 189 -8.84 -20.92 -6.16
C ARG A 189 -9.78 -21.50 -5.11
N PHE A 190 -9.23 -22.28 -4.17
CA PHE A 190 -10.00 -22.83 -3.07
C PHE A 190 -10.53 -21.74 -2.15
N VAL A 191 -9.69 -20.79 -1.77
CA VAL A 191 -10.02 -19.68 -0.85
C VAL A 191 -10.96 -18.69 -1.52
N PHE A 192 -10.65 -18.22 -2.73
CA PHE A 192 -11.46 -17.25 -3.46
C PHE A 192 -12.91 -17.73 -3.69
N ARG A 193 -13.09 -19.00 -4.07
CA ARG A 193 -14.43 -19.57 -4.26
C ARG A 193 -15.27 -19.64 -2.99
N ARG A 194 -14.63 -19.62 -1.81
CA ARG A 194 -15.28 -19.77 -0.51
C ARG A 194 -15.38 -18.49 0.29
N ALA A 195 -14.70 -17.45 -0.14
CA ALA A 195 -14.81 -16.14 0.46
C ALA A 195 -16.20 -15.56 0.27
N ASP A 196 -16.71 -14.92 1.32
CA ASP A 196 -18.00 -14.22 1.27
C ASP A 196 -17.85 -12.86 0.56
N LEU A 197 -16.62 -12.28 0.59
CA LEU A 197 -16.23 -11.11 -0.17
C LEU A 197 -14.75 -11.20 -0.53
N VAL A 198 -14.39 -10.85 -1.77
CA VAL A 198 -13.00 -10.70 -2.24
C VAL A 198 -12.80 -9.24 -2.62
N ALA A 199 -11.79 -8.60 -2.04
CA ALA A 199 -11.51 -7.19 -2.28
C ALA A 199 -10.07 -6.98 -2.79
N GLY A 200 -9.92 -6.63 -4.07
CA GLY A 200 -8.65 -6.19 -4.64
C GLY A 200 -8.25 -4.82 -4.11
N ALA A 201 -6.96 -4.58 -3.89
CA ALA A 201 -6.46 -3.25 -3.52
C ALA A 201 -6.54 -2.25 -4.69
N ASN A 202 -6.63 -2.76 -5.90
CA ASN A 202 -6.80 -2.06 -7.16
C ASN A 202 -7.48 -2.98 -8.18
N GLN A 203 -7.75 -2.51 -9.38
CA GLN A 203 -8.43 -3.29 -10.41
C GLN A 203 -7.58 -4.47 -10.90
N ASP A 204 -6.26 -4.31 -11.01
CA ASP A 204 -5.37 -5.41 -11.41
C ASP A 204 -5.42 -6.58 -10.42
N ASN A 205 -5.38 -6.28 -9.12
CA ASN A 205 -5.52 -7.28 -8.07
C ASN A 205 -6.90 -7.94 -8.03
N LEU A 206 -7.96 -7.19 -8.34
CA LEU A 206 -9.29 -7.73 -8.49
C LEU A 206 -9.36 -8.67 -9.70
N ASN A 207 -8.83 -8.27 -10.86
CA ASN A 207 -8.78 -9.08 -12.07
C ASN A 207 -8.00 -10.39 -11.83
N PHE A 208 -6.87 -10.31 -11.12
CA PHE A 208 -6.13 -11.50 -10.69
C PHE A 208 -7.00 -12.44 -9.85
N ALA A 209 -7.74 -11.91 -8.87
CA ALA A 209 -8.62 -12.72 -8.04
C ALA A 209 -9.74 -13.39 -8.85
N LEU A 210 -10.36 -12.65 -9.76
CA LEU A 210 -11.41 -13.16 -10.66
C LEU A 210 -10.87 -14.27 -11.58
N ALA A 211 -9.71 -14.07 -12.19
CA ALA A 211 -9.04 -15.08 -13.01
C ALA A 211 -8.68 -16.35 -12.22
N ASN A 212 -8.46 -16.22 -10.91
CA ASN A 212 -8.13 -17.33 -10.01
C ASN A 212 -9.32 -17.85 -9.19
N GLY A 213 -10.57 -17.50 -9.56
CA GLY A 213 -11.79 -18.15 -9.07
C GLY A 213 -12.61 -17.37 -8.06
N ALA A 214 -12.35 -16.09 -7.86
CA ALA A 214 -13.27 -15.21 -7.14
C ALA A 214 -14.60 -15.07 -7.91
N VAL A 215 -15.68 -14.91 -7.18
CA VAL A 215 -17.02 -14.79 -7.75
C VAL A 215 -17.38 -13.33 -7.94
N HIS A 216 -17.77 -12.91 -9.15
CA HIS A 216 -18.05 -11.51 -9.50
C HIS A 216 -18.99 -10.81 -8.51
N ASP A 217 -20.09 -11.47 -8.14
CA ASP A 217 -21.11 -10.89 -7.23
C ASP A 217 -20.61 -10.71 -5.78
N ARG A 218 -19.42 -11.23 -5.48
CA ARG A 218 -18.76 -11.15 -4.18
C ARG A 218 -17.36 -10.56 -4.30
N ALA A 219 -17.15 -9.72 -5.32
CA ALA A 219 -15.85 -9.14 -5.63
C ALA A 219 -15.97 -7.62 -5.76
N THR A 220 -14.97 -6.90 -5.25
CA THR A 220 -14.94 -5.43 -5.25
C THR A 220 -13.50 -4.92 -5.17
N VAL A 221 -13.33 -3.60 -5.25
CA VAL A 221 -12.05 -2.93 -5.01
C VAL A 221 -12.14 -2.15 -3.70
N PHE A 222 -11.17 -2.39 -2.79
CA PHE A 222 -10.93 -1.55 -1.62
C PHE A 222 -9.58 -0.86 -1.79
N ARG A 223 -9.58 0.38 -2.24
CA ARG A 223 -8.35 1.16 -2.45
C ARG A 223 -7.75 1.60 -1.11
N TYR A 224 -6.47 2.00 -1.16
CA TYR A 224 -5.73 2.43 0.04
C TYR A 224 -5.73 3.96 0.24
N GLY A 225 -6.82 4.65 -0.10
CA GLY A 225 -6.91 6.11 0.05
C GLY A 225 -6.68 6.60 1.49
N ASN A 226 -7.19 5.85 2.45
CA ASN A 226 -7.01 6.13 3.90
C ASN A 226 -5.59 5.89 4.43
N LEU A 227 -4.68 5.34 3.62
CA LEU A 227 -3.26 5.21 3.95
C LEU A 227 -2.40 6.36 3.42
N ILE A 228 -3.00 7.33 2.71
CA ILE A 228 -2.32 8.50 2.20
C ILE A 228 -2.44 9.61 3.24
N ASP A 229 -1.33 10.25 3.54
CA ASP A 229 -1.31 11.37 4.49
C ASP A 229 -2.24 12.49 4.03
N ARG A 230 -3.08 13.00 4.94
CA ARG A 230 -4.09 14.03 4.66
C ARG A 230 -3.48 15.31 4.05
N ARG A 231 -2.20 15.62 4.30
CA ARG A 231 -1.49 16.77 3.72
C ARG A 231 -1.42 16.71 2.18
N HIS A 232 -1.42 15.52 1.57
CA HIS A 232 -1.43 15.38 0.12
C HIS A 232 -2.77 15.77 -0.52
N PHE A 233 -3.87 15.74 0.21
CA PHE A 233 -5.19 16.18 -0.27
C PHE A 233 -5.36 17.70 -0.27
N VAL A 234 -4.56 18.44 0.51
CA VAL A 234 -4.54 19.91 0.48
C VAL A 234 -4.12 20.39 -0.92
N ALA A 235 -4.74 21.48 -1.40
CA ALA A 235 -4.40 22.02 -2.72
C ALA A 235 -2.91 22.45 -2.78
N PRO A 236 -2.16 22.12 -3.85
CA PRO A 236 -0.74 22.49 -3.97
C PRO A 236 -0.46 23.98 -3.73
N ALA A 237 -1.31 24.86 -4.25
CA ALA A 237 -1.19 26.30 -4.09
C ALA A 237 -1.35 26.78 -2.63
N SER A 238 -1.93 25.96 -1.75
CA SER A 238 -2.12 26.25 -0.33
C SER A 238 -1.07 25.58 0.58
N ARG A 239 0.00 25.01 -0.02
CA ARG A 239 1.08 24.34 0.71
C ARG A 239 2.26 25.31 0.81
N ASP A 240 2.46 25.89 1.98
CA ASP A 240 3.60 26.75 2.26
C ASP A 240 4.91 25.96 2.38
N GLY A 241 6.05 26.62 2.19
CA GLY A 241 7.38 26.07 2.46
C GLY A 241 7.99 25.24 1.33
N GLY A 242 7.40 25.21 0.13
CA GLY A 242 7.94 24.44 -1.01
C GLY A 242 9.35 24.88 -1.44
N ALA A 243 9.61 26.18 -1.52
CA ALA A 243 10.93 26.71 -1.85
C ALA A 243 11.97 26.39 -0.78
N ASP A 244 11.60 26.47 0.52
CA ASP A 244 12.48 26.12 1.63
C ASP A 244 12.80 24.63 1.66
N ALA A 245 11.82 23.77 1.35
CA ALA A 245 12.04 22.34 1.24
C ALA A 245 13.01 22.01 0.08
N CYS A 246 12.88 22.68 -1.06
CA CYS A 246 13.81 22.56 -2.17
C CYS A 246 15.23 23.00 -1.77
N ALA A 247 15.37 24.18 -1.15
CA ALA A 247 16.66 24.70 -0.74
C ALA A 247 17.40 23.78 0.25
N ARG A 248 16.67 23.20 1.23
CA ARG A 248 17.22 22.24 2.20
C ARG A 248 17.79 20.98 1.53
N LEU A 249 17.24 20.57 0.39
CA LEU A 249 17.66 19.39 -0.34
C LEU A 249 18.55 19.71 -1.56
N GLY A 250 18.97 20.98 -1.73
CA GLY A 250 19.90 21.39 -2.77
C GLY A 250 19.32 21.35 -4.20
N VAL A 251 17.99 21.51 -4.33
CA VAL A 251 17.29 21.61 -5.61
C VAL A 251 16.58 22.95 -5.76
N GLU A 252 16.25 23.31 -6.99
CA GLU A 252 15.52 24.54 -7.32
C GLU A 252 14.11 24.19 -7.83
N PRO A 253 13.06 24.95 -7.47
CA PRO A 253 11.72 24.75 -8.01
C PRO A 253 11.69 24.71 -9.53
N GLY A 254 11.01 23.72 -10.10
CA GLY A 254 10.89 23.51 -11.53
C GLY A 254 12.15 22.99 -12.24
N ARG A 255 13.25 22.73 -11.51
CA ARG A 255 14.53 22.33 -12.09
C ARG A 255 15.05 20.99 -11.60
N PHE A 256 14.16 20.10 -11.15
CA PHE A 256 14.54 18.76 -10.76
C PHE A 256 13.48 17.72 -11.12
N LEU A 257 13.95 16.51 -11.42
CA LEU A 257 13.14 15.30 -11.49
C LEU A 257 13.01 14.72 -10.07
N LEU A 258 11.86 14.16 -9.76
CA LEU A 258 11.60 13.56 -8.46
C LEU A 258 11.34 12.06 -8.62
N TYR A 259 12.10 11.25 -7.88
CA TYR A 259 11.82 9.84 -7.66
C TYR A 259 11.48 9.60 -6.20
N ILE A 260 10.41 8.82 -5.93
CA ILE A 260 9.94 8.50 -4.59
C ILE A 260 9.79 6.99 -4.47
N GLY A 261 10.66 6.35 -3.70
CA GLY A 261 10.58 4.90 -3.54
C GLY A 261 11.85 4.25 -3.02
N ARG A 262 11.76 2.96 -2.68
CA ARG A 262 12.94 2.19 -2.30
C ARG A 262 13.91 2.07 -3.49
N LEU A 263 15.20 2.19 -3.23
CA LEU A 263 16.24 2.01 -4.23
C LEU A 263 16.59 0.51 -4.38
N GLU A 264 15.61 -0.27 -4.82
CA GLU A 264 15.70 -1.72 -4.99
C GLU A 264 15.47 -2.12 -6.46
N PRO A 265 16.05 -3.23 -6.95
CA PRO A 265 15.97 -3.65 -8.35
C PRO A 265 14.53 -3.71 -8.89
N VAL A 266 13.58 -4.22 -8.09
CA VAL A 266 12.17 -4.29 -8.47
C VAL A 266 11.55 -2.91 -8.74
N LYS A 267 12.10 -1.83 -8.16
CA LYS A 267 11.62 -0.45 -8.34
C LYS A 267 12.27 0.30 -9.49
N ARG A 268 13.28 -0.30 -10.12
CA ARG A 268 14.00 0.23 -11.30
C ARG A 268 14.47 1.70 -11.16
N PRO A 269 15.03 2.12 -10.01
CA PRO A 269 15.44 3.51 -9.81
C PRO A 269 16.56 3.94 -10.79
N GLN A 270 17.36 3.00 -11.32
CA GLN A 270 18.39 3.24 -12.33
C GLN A 270 17.82 3.81 -13.63
N ASP A 271 16.55 3.58 -13.96
CA ASP A 271 15.94 4.14 -15.17
C ASP A 271 15.74 5.65 -15.05
N VAL A 272 15.58 6.18 -13.83
CA VAL A 272 15.56 7.64 -13.59
C VAL A 272 16.93 8.27 -13.87
N VAL A 273 18.03 7.56 -13.60
CA VAL A 273 19.39 8.01 -13.95
C VAL A 273 19.55 8.06 -15.48
N ARG A 274 19.02 7.07 -16.21
CA ARG A 274 19.00 7.06 -17.69
C ARG A 274 18.16 8.21 -18.25
N VAL A 275 17.00 8.49 -17.67
CA VAL A 275 16.16 9.65 -18.01
C VAL A 275 16.95 10.95 -17.83
N LEU A 276 17.63 11.13 -16.71
CA LEU A 276 18.45 12.31 -16.46
C LEU A 276 19.56 12.47 -17.50
N GLY A 277 20.30 11.39 -17.81
CA GLY A 277 21.34 11.38 -18.84
C GLY A 277 20.81 11.76 -20.22
N HIS A 278 19.65 11.22 -20.60
CA HIS A 278 18.99 11.55 -21.86
C HIS A 278 18.63 13.05 -21.95
N LEU A 279 18.01 13.60 -20.89
CA LEU A 279 17.65 15.02 -20.82
C LEU A 279 18.88 15.94 -20.89
N HIS A 280 19.98 15.58 -20.22
CA HIS A 280 21.24 16.31 -20.32
C HIS A 280 21.80 16.28 -21.75
N GLY A 281 21.69 15.13 -22.45
CA GLY A 281 22.05 15.00 -23.85
C GLY A 281 21.24 15.92 -24.77
N GLN A 282 20.01 16.24 -24.43
CA GLN A 282 19.14 17.20 -25.14
C GLN A 282 19.33 18.65 -24.67
N GLY A 283 20.27 18.93 -23.76
CA GLY A 283 20.58 20.27 -23.26
C GLY A 283 19.74 20.74 -22.06
N HIS A 284 18.84 19.90 -21.52
CA HIS A 284 18.09 20.22 -20.33
C HIS A 284 18.94 19.98 -19.08
N ARG A 285 19.33 21.02 -18.37
CA ARG A 285 20.13 20.93 -17.15
C ARG A 285 19.23 20.88 -15.92
N LEU A 286 18.95 19.67 -15.44
CA LEU A 286 18.13 19.36 -14.30
C LEU A 286 18.92 18.52 -13.29
N LYS A 287 18.47 18.51 -12.04
CA LYS A 287 18.91 17.55 -11.03
C LYS A 287 17.90 16.40 -10.92
N ALA A 288 18.33 15.25 -10.44
CA ALA A 288 17.44 14.18 -10.02
C ALA A 288 17.51 14.02 -8.49
N LEU A 289 16.36 14.18 -7.83
CA LEU A 289 16.20 13.99 -6.39
C LEU A 289 15.58 12.63 -6.12
N PHE A 290 16.32 11.78 -5.41
CA PHE A 290 15.91 10.44 -5.02
C PHE A 290 15.51 10.44 -3.53
N LEU A 291 14.22 10.21 -3.27
CA LEU A 291 13.66 10.09 -1.93
C LEU A 291 13.42 8.62 -1.60
N GLY A 292 14.28 8.07 -0.77
CA GLY A 292 14.27 6.69 -0.31
C GLY A 292 15.67 6.11 -0.21
N ASP A 293 15.75 4.89 0.33
CA ASP A 293 16.99 4.14 0.50
C ASP A 293 16.87 2.73 -0.09
N GLY A 294 18.01 2.07 -0.32
CA GLY A 294 18.05 0.71 -0.82
C GLY A 294 19.42 0.29 -1.33
N THR A 295 19.47 -0.96 -1.79
CA THR A 295 20.72 -1.64 -2.17
C THR A 295 21.34 -1.10 -3.46
N MET A 296 20.57 -0.46 -4.33
CA MET A 296 21.02 0.01 -5.65
C MET A 296 21.75 1.35 -5.63
N LYS A 297 21.89 2.03 -4.49
CA LYS A 297 22.46 3.38 -4.42
C LYS A 297 23.87 3.46 -5.04
N ALA A 298 24.74 2.50 -4.76
CA ALA A 298 26.09 2.47 -5.30
C ALA A 298 26.11 2.22 -6.83
N GLU A 299 25.26 1.32 -7.32
CA GLU A 299 25.12 1.04 -8.76
C GLU A 299 24.57 2.24 -9.50
N MET A 300 23.59 2.94 -8.94
CA MET A 300 23.03 4.17 -9.52
C MET A 300 24.07 5.29 -9.58
N ALA A 301 24.89 5.45 -8.55
CA ALA A 301 25.95 6.44 -8.53
C ALA A 301 26.99 6.14 -9.64
N ALA A 302 27.42 4.89 -9.78
CA ALA A 302 28.33 4.47 -10.85
C ALA A 302 27.74 4.74 -12.24
N LEU A 303 26.46 4.38 -12.45
CA LEU A 303 25.75 4.68 -13.71
C LEU A 303 25.66 6.19 -13.96
N GLY A 304 25.49 7.00 -12.94
CA GLY A 304 25.47 8.47 -13.05
C GLY A 304 26.81 9.03 -13.50
N GLU A 305 27.94 8.51 -12.99
CA GLU A 305 29.28 8.86 -13.44
C GLU A 305 29.49 8.46 -14.92
N ASP A 306 29.11 7.24 -15.29
CA ASP A 306 29.23 6.74 -16.67
C ASP A 306 28.44 7.59 -17.67
N LEU A 307 27.29 8.13 -17.25
CA LEU A 307 26.43 9.01 -18.07
C LEU A 307 26.79 10.50 -17.94
N GLY A 308 27.79 10.86 -17.12
CA GLY A 308 28.20 12.24 -16.90
C GLY A 308 27.18 13.11 -16.15
N VAL A 309 26.32 12.51 -15.35
CA VAL A 309 25.28 13.19 -14.56
C VAL A 309 25.40 12.96 -13.04
N GLY A 310 26.48 12.35 -12.60
CA GLY A 310 26.70 12.00 -11.18
C GLY A 310 26.59 13.20 -10.24
N ALA A 311 27.14 14.38 -10.65
CA ALA A 311 27.08 15.61 -9.87
C ALA A 311 25.66 16.21 -9.73
N ASP A 312 24.72 15.81 -10.60
CA ASP A 312 23.33 16.29 -10.62
C ASP A 312 22.36 15.30 -9.95
N MET A 313 22.88 14.24 -9.33
CA MET A 313 22.09 13.26 -8.58
C MET A 313 22.15 13.54 -7.07
N ILE A 314 20.99 13.62 -6.43
CA ILE A 314 20.87 13.85 -4.98
C ILE A 314 20.12 12.69 -4.34
N PHE A 315 20.79 11.98 -3.43
CA PHE A 315 20.20 10.90 -2.62
C PHE A 315 19.88 11.44 -1.23
N ALA A 316 18.64 11.85 -1.00
CA ALA A 316 18.23 12.50 0.24
C ALA A 316 17.75 11.51 1.33
N GLY A 317 17.70 10.20 1.00
CA GLY A 317 17.14 9.22 1.94
C GLY A 317 15.62 9.38 2.10
N SER A 318 15.08 8.86 3.20
CA SER A 318 13.65 8.99 3.51
C SER A 318 13.37 10.36 4.12
N VAL A 319 12.31 11.01 3.65
CA VAL A 319 11.85 12.30 4.16
C VAL A 319 10.48 12.17 4.84
N ASP A 320 10.16 13.13 5.70
CA ASP A 320 8.83 13.24 6.31
C ASP A 320 7.76 13.55 5.26
N GLN A 321 6.52 13.11 5.52
CA GLN A 321 5.39 13.31 4.61
C GLN A 321 5.03 14.78 4.41
N GLY A 322 5.32 15.66 5.38
CA GLY A 322 5.15 17.11 5.24
C GLY A 322 6.11 17.69 4.21
N ILE A 323 7.39 17.32 4.29
CA ILE A 323 8.41 17.73 3.33
C ILE A 323 8.07 17.17 1.94
N LEU A 324 7.66 15.90 1.85
CA LEU A 324 7.25 15.29 0.59
C LEU A 324 6.08 16.03 -0.06
N ALA A 325 5.05 16.37 0.72
CA ALA A 325 3.90 17.13 0.23
C ALA A 325 4.26 18.52 -0.29
N GLN A 326 5.29 19.16 0.29
CA GLN A 326 5.81 20.45 -0.15
C GLN A 326 6.66 20.35 -1.44
N LEU A 327 7.43 19.27 -1.58
CA LEU A 327 8.36 19.06 -2.71
C LEU A 327 7.67 18.67 -4.01
N ILE A 328 6.65 17.81 -3.92
CA ILE A 328 5.98 17.27 -5.13
C ILE A 328 5.51 18.36 -6.08
N PRO A 329 4.84 19.44 -5.65
CA PRO A 329 4.40 20.50 -6.56
C PRO A 329 5.54 21.32 -7.17
N GLN A 330 6.76 21.17 -6.63
CA GLN A 330 7.92 21.95 -7.05
C GLN A 330 8.79 21.25 -8.11
N CYS A 331 8.58 19.95 -8.38
CA CYS A 331 9.39 19.22 -9.35
C CYS A 331 9.00 19.55 -10.79
N ALA A 332 9.93 19.41 -11.72
CA ALA A 332 9.66 19.49 -13.16
C ALA A 332 8.84 18.30 -13.64
N ALA A 333 9.12 17.11 -13.09
CA ALA A 333 8.33 15.90 -13.28
C ALA A 333 8.64 14.86 -12.20
N VAL A 334 7.65 14.02 -11.91
CA VAL A 334 7.86 12.75 -11.18
C VAL A 334 8.10 11.64 -12.20
N VAL A 335 9.21 10.92 -12.03
CA VAL A 335 9.50 9.72 -12.82
C VAL A 335 9.15 8.49 -11.95
N SER A 336 8.16 7.71 -12.39
CA SER A 336 7.61 6.57 -11.65
C SER A 336 7.84 5.24 -12.39
N PRO A 337 9.04 4.64 -12.28
CA PRO A 337 9.33 3.38 -12.98
C PRO A 337 8.57 2.17 -12.41
N HIS A 338 7.99 2.30 -11.23
CA HIS A 338 7.22 1.24 -10.61
C HIS A 338 6.20 1.79 -9.62
N THR A 339 5.09 1.08 -9.52
CA THR A 339 3.94 1.44 -8.68
C THR A 339 4.25 1.50 -7.18
N GLY A 340 3.46 2.26 -6.48
CA GLY A 340 3.48 2.40 -5.03
C GLY A 340 2.55 3.52 -4.57
N ARG A 341 2.49 3.75 -3.26
CA ARG A 341 1.76 4.89 -2.68
C ARG A 341 2.27 6.24 -3.22
N ALA A 342 3.55 6.31 -3.56
CA ALA A 342 4.20 7.46 -4.14
C ALA A 342 3.52 7.99 -5.42
N LEU A 343 2.94 7.10 -6.25
CA LEU A 343 2.17 7.50 -7.44
C LEU A 343 0.94 8.34 -7.05
N SER A 344 0.21 7.88 -6.03
CA SER A 344 -0.96 8.61 -5.49
C SER A 344 -0.55 9.95 -4.89
N GLU A 345 0.54 9.97 -4.12
CA GLU A 345 1.10 11.18 -3.50
C GLU A 345 1.53 12.20 -4.56
N ALA A 346 2.19 11.74 -5.63
CA ALA A 346 2.61 12.55 -6.77
C ALA A 346 1.42 13.16 -7.52
N ALA A 347 0.42 12.36 -7.84
CA ALA A 347 -0.78 12.81 -8.52
C ALA A 347 -1.58 13.81 -7.66
N LEU A 348 -1.81 13.51 -6.38
CA LEU A 348 -2.46 14.44 -5.44
C LEU A 348 -1.66 15.74 -5.26
N GLY A 349 -0.35 15.70 -5.45
CA GLY A 349 0.53 16.87 -5.48
C GLY A 349 0.42 17.69 -6.76
N GLY A 350 -0.29 17.23 -7.77
CA GLY A 350 -0.42 17.91 -9.06
C GLY A 350 0.86 17.90 -9.89
N ALA A 351 1.78 16.99 -9.62
CA ALA A 351 2.99 16.87 -10.42
C ALA A 351 2.71 16.20 -11.78
N PRO A 352 3.37 16.60 -12.87
CA PRO A 352 3.38 15.84 -14.12
C PRO A 352 4.11 14.52 -13.89
N ILE A 353 3.53 13.40 -14.35
CA ILE A 353 4.02 12.05 -14.06
C ILE A 353 4.32 11.30 -15.35
N ALA A 354 5.58 10.84 -15.51
CA ALA A 354 5.98 9.84 -16.47
C ALA A 354 6.12 8.48 -15.76
N ALA A 355 5.41 7.47 -16.23
CA ALA A 355 5.32 6.18 -15.56
C ALA A 355 5.40 5.00 -16.55
N TYR A 356 5.87 3.86 -16.10
CA TYR A 356 5.72 2.61 -16.82
C TYR A 356 4.30 2.06 -16.68
N ASP A 357 3.81 1.38 -17.73
CA ASP A 357 2.57 0.61 -17.67
C ASP A 357 2.82 -0.72 -16.94
N ILE A 358 2.73 -0.66 -15.63
CA ILE A 358 2.87 -1.81 -14.75
C ILE A 358 1.91 -1.71 -13.56
N ASP A 359 1.40 -2.86 -13.13
CA ASP A 359 0.49 -2.99 -11.99
C ASP A 359 -0.74 -2.08 -12.19
N TRP A 360 -1.02 -1.18 -11.27
CA TRP A 360 -2.18 -0.29 -11.34
C TRP A 360 -1.84 1.14 -11.82
N GLN A 361 -0.60 1.41 -12.24
CA GLN A 361 -0.22 2.76 -12.70
C GLN A 361 -1.14 3.24 -13.83
N GLY A 362 -1.48 2.35 -14.77
CA GLY A 362 -2.43 2.63 -15.84
C GLY A 362 -3.89 2.86 -15.38
N GLU A 363 -4.24 2.65 -14.11
CA GLU A 363 -5.57 3.03 -13.61
C GLU A 363 -5.66 4.55 -13.38
N LEU A 364 -4.57 5.18 -12.94
CA LEU A 364 -4.50 6.60 -12.64
C LEU A 364 -3.86 7.42 -13.77
N ILE A 365 -2.78 6.93 -14.37
CA ILE A 365 -2.04 7.62 -15.42
C ILE A 365 -2.52 7.12 -16.78
N LYS A 366 -3.06 8.05 -17.58
CA LYS A 366 -3.47 7.84 -18.97
C LYS A 366 -2.66 8.77 -19.86
N SER A 367 -1.94 8.22 -20.83
CA SER A 367 -1.08 9.00 -21.73
C SER A 367 -1.85 10.16 -22.36
N GLN A 368 -1.26 11.35 -22.28
CA GLN A 368 -1.78 12.62 -22.80
C GLN A 368 -3.11 13.09 -22.17
N VAL A 369 -3.55 12.42 -21.09
CA VAL A 369 -4.78 12.79 -20.36
C VAL A 369 -4.45 13.17 -18.91
N THR A 370 -3.81 12.26 -18.17
CA THR A 370 -3.43 12.48 -16.76
C THR A 370 -1.93 12.29 -16.52
N GLY A 371 -1.13 12.20 -17.58
CA GLY A 371 0.30 12.00 -17.52
C GLY A 371 0.82 11.27 -18.76
N GLU A 372 1.97 10.64 -18.63
CA GLU A 372 2.56 9.83 -19.68
C GLU A 372 2.80 8.41 -19.17
N LEU A 373 2.20 7.43 -19.85
CA LEU A 373 2.33 6.02 -19.55
C LEU A 373 3.03 5.32 -20.73
N VAL A 374 4.14 4.66 -20.46
CA VAL A 374 4.96 4.02 -21.49
C VAL A 374 5.18 2.54 -21.19
N PRO A 375 5.56 1.70 -22.15
CA PRO A 375 5.78 0.27 -21.92
C PRO A 375 6.79 -0.01 -20.80
N TYR A 376 6.49 -1.02 -19.97
CA TYR A 376 7.35 -1.41 -18.85
C TYR A 376 8.78 -1.74 -19.29
N GLY A 377 9.75 -1.07 -18.68
CA GLY A 377 11.17 -1.28 -18.96
C GLY A 377 11.73 -0.54 -20.16
N ASP A 378 10.91 0.19 -20.90
CA ASP A 378 11.35 1.03 -22.01
C ASP A 378 11.87 2.38 -21.50
N ALA A 379 13.15 2.39 -21.06
CA ALA A 379 13.78 3.58 -20.51
C ALA A 379 13.92 4.72 -21.54
N PRO A 380 14.20 4.48 -22.83
CA PRO A 380 14.13 5.52 -23.88
C PRO A 380 12.74 6.17 -23.95
N ALA A 381 11.65 5.39 -24.03
CA ALA A 381 10.30 5.94 -24.08
C ALA A 381 9.97 6.75 -22.80
N LEU A 382 10.42 6.29 -21.63
CA LEU A 382 10.25 7.01 -20.36
C LEU A 382 11.00 8.36 -20.38
N ALA A 383 12.19 8.39 -20.98
CA ALA A 383 12.97 9.61 -21.14
C ALA A 383 12.30 10.61 -22.07
N GLU A 384 11.82 10.18 -23.23
CA GLU A 384 11.08 11.03 -24.18
C GLU A 384 9.76 11.56 -23.55
N ALA A 385 9.04 10.72 -22.82
CA ALA A 385 7.84 11.13 -22.08
C ALA A 385 8.16 12.22 -21.04
N THR A 386 9.26 12.07 -20.31
CA THR A 386 9.72 13.07 -19.33
C THR A 386 10.19 14.36 -20.03
N ALA A 387 10.88 14.25 -21.18
CA ALA A 387 11.35 15.39 -21.97
C ALA A 387 10.20 16.30 -22.42
N ARG A 388 9.04 15.74 -22.75
CA ARG A 388 7.84 16.54 -23.09
C ARG A 388 7.43 17.47 -21.94
N PHE A 389 7.45 17.00 -20.71
CA PHE A 389 7.12 17.83 -19.54
C PHE A 389 8.15 18.94 -19.31
N VAL A 390 9.42 18.63 -19.51
CA VAL A 390 10.51 19.60 -19.32
C VAL A 390 10.50 20.67 -20.42
N SER A 391 10.14 20.30 -21.65
CA SER A 391 10.14 21.19 -22.80
C SER A 391 8.86 22.03 -22.94
N ASP A 392 7.72 21.52 -22.49
CA ASP A 392 6.41 22.20 -22.56
C ASP A 392 5.78 22.29 -21.15
N LYS A 393 6.03 23.44 -20.51
CA LYS A 393 5.53 23.73 -19.17
C LYS A 393 3.99 23.72 -19.13
N ALA A 394 3.33 24.26 -20.15
CA ALA A 394 1.87 24.30 -20.19
C ALA A 394 1.26 22.88 -20.32
N TYR A 395 1.93 22.01 -21.07
CA TYR A 395 1.57 20.60 -21.14
C TYR A 395 1.75 19.90 -19.78
N ALA A 396 2.90 20.13 -19.12
CA ALA A 396 3.19 19.56 -17.80
C ALA A 396 2.15 19.98 -16.75
N GLU A 397 1.80 21.27 -16.69
CA GLU A 397 0.78 21.80 -15.78
C GLU A 397 -0.59 21.16 -16.03
N ARG A 398 -1.05 21.09 -17.28
CA ARG A 398 -2.32 20.44 -17.62
C ARG A 398 -2.35 18.97 -17.20
N MET A 399 -1.26 18.23 -17.43
CA MET A 399 -1.19 16.80 -17.04
C MET A 399 -1.19 16.64 -15.53
N GLY A 400 -0.47 17.48 -14.79
CA GLY A 400 -0.44 17.48 -13.34
C GLY A 400 -1.80 17.82 -12.73
N GLU A 401 -2.50 18.82 -13.24
CA GLU A 401 -3.86 19.18 -12.79
C GLU A 401 -4.86 18.05 -13.06
N ALA A 402 -4.80 17.44 -14.25
CA ALA A 402 -5.67 16.33 -14.61
C ALA A 402 -5.37 15.07 -13.76
N ALA A 403 -4.08 14.78 -13.49
CA ALA A 403 -3.69 13.70 -12.58
C ALA A 403 -4.25 13.93 -11.17
N ARG A 404 -4.17 15.16 -10.69
CA ARG A 404 -4.71 15.51 -9.37
C ARG A 404 -6.23 15.34 -9.32
N ALA A 405 -6.96 15.82 -10.33
CA ALA A 405 -8.41 15.66 -10.39
C ALA A 405 -8.82 14.18 -10.35
N ALA A 406 -8.16 13.35 -11.17
CA ALA A 406 -8.38 11.91 -11.19
C ALA A 406 -8.02 11.23 -9.86
N ALA A 407 -6.92 11.67 -9.22
CA ALA A 407 -6.50 11.13 -7.92
C ALA A 407 -7.47 11.52 -6.79
N LEU A 408 -8.00 12.74 -6.77
CA LEU A 408 -9.00 13.17 -5.79
C LEU A 408 -10.29 12.36 -5.92
N GLU A 409 -10.76 12.09 -7.16
CA GLU A 409 -11.91 11.24 -7.40
C GLU A 409 -11.67 9.79 -6.99
N MET A 410 -10.49 9.24 -7.36
CA MET A 410 -10.17 7.84 -7.13
C MET A 410 -9.86 7.50 -5.68
N LEU A 411 -9.30 8.44 -4.91
CA LEU A 411 -8.67 8.20 -3.61
C LEU A 411 -9.30 9.00 -2.45
N ASP A 412 -10.46 9.60 -2.67
CA ASP A 412 -11.21 10.29 -1.61
C ASP A 412 -11.43 9.35 -0.42
N PRO A 413 -10.82 9.62 0.76
CA PRO A 413 -10.87 8.69 1.88
C PRO A 413 -12.27 8.45 2.40
N ASP A 414 -13.12 9.47 2.40
CA ASP A 414 -14.47 9.38 2.95
C ASP A 414 -15.37 8.54 2.04
N MET A 415 -15.20 8.70 0.72
CA MET A 415 -15.87 7.87 -0.29
C MET A 415 -15.41 6.41 -0.23
N LEU A 416 -14.11 6.18 -0.08
CA LEU A 416 -13.55 4.83 0.00
C LEU A 416 -13.98 4.12 1.28
N ASP A 417 -13.94 4.80 2.41
CA ASP A 417 -14.38 4.24 3.69
C ASP A 417 -15.88 3.95 3.68
N GLU A 418 -16.71 4.82 3.08
CA GLU A 418 -18.15 4.55 2.95
C GLU A 418 -18.43 3.38 2.02
N HIS A 419 -17.70 3.26 0.91
CA HIS A 419 -17.79 2.08 0.05
C HIS A 419 -17.45 0.80 0.83
N GLU A 420 -16.36 0.78 1.57
CA GLU A 420 -15.94 -0.38 2.38
C GLU A 420 -16.99 -0.69 3.47
N ARG A 421 -17.48 0.33 4.20
CA ARG A 421 -18.57 0.21 5.17
C ARG A 421 -19.85 -0.38 4.53
N SER A 422 -20.23 0.10 3.36
CA SER A 422 -21.44 -0.38 2.65
C SER A 422 -21.32 -1.88 2.31
N MET A 423 -20.15 -2.31 1.86
CA MET A 423 -19.89 -3.73 1.56
C MET A 423 -19.93 -4.61 2.82
N TYR A 424 -19.40 -4.13 3.94
CA TYR A 424 -19.52 -4.85 5.23
C TYR A 424 -20.96 -4.89 5.72
N ARG A 425 -21.74 -3.81 5.59
CA ARG A 425 -23.20 -3.82 5.93
C ARG A 425 -23.95 -4.87 5.11
N LYS A 426 -23.72 -4.92 3.79
CA LYS A 426 -24.33 -5.93 2.91
C LYS A 426 -23.93 -7.36 3.29
N LEU A 427 -22.65 -7.56 3.63
CA LEU A 427 -22.12 -8.86 4.07
C LEU A 427 -22.79 -9.33 5.36
N LEU A 428 -22.87 -8.46 6.35
CA LEU A 428 -23.45 -8.75 7.68
C LEU A 428 -24.97 -8.95 7.64
N ALA A 429 -25.67 -8.27 6.74
CA ALA A 429 -27.11 -8.47 6.53
C ALA A 429 -27.46 -9.84 5.95
N LYS A 430 -26.57 -10.42 5.12
CA LYS A 430 -26.74 -11.77 4.54
C LYS A 430 -26.43 -12.90 5.54
N SER A 431 -25.70 -12.61 6.61
CA SER A 431 -25.25 -13.60 7.59
C SER A 431 -26.21 -13.73 8.79
N ARG A 432 -27.23 -12.90 8.86
CA ARG A 432 -28.36 -12.98 9.81
C ARG A 432 -29.49 -13.79 9.21
#